data_ba55dc01649a96fc8df8d5be858a9cc7
#
_entry.id   ba55dc01649a96fc8df8d5be858a9cc7
#
_cell.length_a   1.000
_cell.length_b   1.000
_cell.length_c   1.000
_cell.angle_alpha   90.00
_cell.angle_beta   90.00
_cell.angle_gamma   90.00
#
_symmetry.space_group_name_H-M   'P 1'
#
loop_
_entity.id
_entity.type
_entity.pdbx_description
1 polymer ?
#
loop_
_entity_poly.entity_id
_entity_poly.type
_entity_poly.pdbx_seq_one_letter_code
_entity_poly.pdbx_strand_id
1 'polypeptide(L)'
;ESLIGWMVEDMRCGIDLLVSREGVDSKRIIVMGAVAGGGDPAGVTAAVDDRVAVAVPFNFGGPQPESPYPLPEDVETSFNYLGGGSWESTRNLKGTAPGGFFHWAIVGSLAPRRLVYAHEFSWDRERDPVWKRLQSIWSWYEKAENLGFAHGHGLLRGDAKTASHCNNIGPVHRKM
;
A
#
# COMPACT_ATOMS: atom_id res chain seq x y z
N GLU A 1 -11.35 0.46 -19.65
CA GLU A 1 -11.20 -0.32 -18.42
C GLU A 1 -9.71 -0.57 -18.17
N SER A 2 -9.29 -0.53 -16.92
CA SER A 2 -7.89 -0.74 -16.53
C SER A 2 -7.73 -2.09 -15.84
N LEU A 3 -6.54 -2.67 -15.88
CA LEU A 3 -6.24 -3.93 -15.20
C LEU A 3 -6.59 -3.86 -13.71
N ILE A 4 -6.18 -2.78 -13.03
CA ILE A 4 -6.49 -2.61 -11.62
C ILE A 4 -8.00 -2.51 -11.36
N GLY A 5 -8.76 -1.95 -12.26
CA GLY A 5 -10.22 -1.91 -12.15
C GLY A 5 -10.84 -3.31 -12.09
N TRP A 6 -10.39 -4.22 -12.94
CA TRP A 6 -10.81 -5.62 -12.91
C TRP A 6 -10.41 -6.31 -11.61
N MET A 7 -9.16 -6.13 -11.17
CA MET A 7 -8.67 -6.73 -9.92
C MET A 7 -9.45 -6.23 -8.69
N VAL A 8 -9.80 -4.96 -8.66
CA VAL A 8 -10.62 -4.37 -7.58
C VAL A 8 -12.03 -4.96 -7.60
N GLU A 9 -12.63 -5.14 -8.77
CA GLU A 9 -13.96 -5.75 -8.87
C GLU A 9 -13.94 -7.21 -8.43
N ASP A 10 -12.92 -7.98 -8.81
CA ASP A 10 -12.74 -9.36 -8.35
C ASP A 10 -12.62 -9.41 -6.81
N MET A 11 -11.87 -8.49 -6.21
CA MET A 11 -11.75 -8.41 -4.75
C MET A 11 -13.07 -8.05 -4.08
N ARG A 12 -13.86 -7.14 -4.66
CA ARG A 12 -15.19 -6.78 -4.15
C ARG A 12 -16.16 -7.95 -4.24
N CYS A 13 -16.15 -8.71 -5.35
CA CYS A 13 -16.90 -9.96 -5.46
C CYS A 13 -16.46 -10.97 -4.39
N GLY A 14 -15.16 -11.07 -4.11
CA GLY A 14 -14.63 -11.87 -3.00
C GLY A 14 -15.17 -11.43 -1.63
N ILE A 15 -15.25 -10.13 -1.38
CA ILE A 15 -15.84 -9.56 -0.16
C ILE A 15 -17.33 -9.91 -0.10
N ASP A 16 -18.10 -9.78 -1.18
CA ASP A 16 -19.51 -10.15 -1.25
C ASP A 16 -19.71 -11.63 -0.86
N LEU A 17 -18.87 -12.51 -1.41
CA LEU A 17 -18.90 -13.92 -1.06
C LEU A 17 -18.59 -14.17 0.41
N LEU A 18 -17.58 -13.47 0.96
CA LEU A 18 -17.22 -13.63 2.37
C LEU A 18 -18.35 -13.18 3.29
N VAL A 19 -18.92 -12.00 3.08
CA VAL A 19 -19.99 -11.49 3.95
C VAL A 19 -21.28 -12.25 3.83
N SER A 20 -21.48 -13.02 2.75
CA SER A 20 -22.62 -13.92 2.59
C SER A 20 -22.48 -15.24 3.38
N ARG A 21 -21.31 -15.55 3.92
CA ARG A 21 -21.06 -16.79 4.65
C ARG A 21 -21.46 -16.67 6.12
N GLU A 22 -22.11 -17.71 6.61
CA GLU A 22 -22.37 -17.85 8.04
C GLU A 22 -21.06 -17.86 8.84
N GLY A 23 -21.02 -17.16 9.97
CA GLY A 23 -19.85 -17.06 10.84
C GLY A 23 -18.83 -15.99 10.44
N VAL A 24 -19.03 -15.30 9.31
CA VAL A 24 -18.18 -14.15 8.93
C VAL A 24 -18.73 -12.86 9.54
N ASP A 25 -17.89 -12.16 10.28
CA ASP A 25 -18.22 -10.82 10.79
C ASP A 25 -17.96 -9.78 9.68
N SER A 26 -19.04 -9.29 9.06
CA SER A 26 -18.99 -8.29 7.99
C SER A 26 -18.37 -6.95 8.39
N LYS A 27 -18.21 -6.69 9.69
CA LYS A 27 -17.55 -5.48 10.21
C LYS A 27 -16.06 -5.65 10.42
N ARG A 28 -15.51 -6.82 10.14
CA ARG A 28 -14.11 -7.19 10.39
C ARG A 28 -13.39 -7.71 9.15
N ILE A 29 -13.78 -7.24 7.98
CA ILE A 29 -13.12 -7.58 6.72
C ILE A 29 -11.75 -6.93 6.68
N ILE A 30 -10.74 -7.73 6.43
CA ILE A 30 -9.35 -7.29 6.28
C ILE A 30 -8.91 -7.61 4.86
N VAL A 31 -8.34 -6.63 4.16
CA VAL A 31 -7.68 -6.85 2.87
C VAL A 31 -6.17 -6.66 3.03
N MET A 32 -5.42 -7.60 2.50
CA MET A 32 -3.97 -7.59 2.53
C MET A 32 -3.42 -8.10 1.21
N GLY A 33 -2.36 -7.48 0.73
CA GLY A 33 -1.69 -7.92 -0.48
C GLY A 33 -0.32 -7.32 -0.62
N ALA A 34 0.54 -7.99 -1.36
CA ALA A 34 1.92 -7.59 -1.57
C ALA A 34 2.22 -7.36 -3.03
N VAL A 35 3.13 -6.43 -3.29
CA VAL A 35 3.57 -6.01 -4.63
C VAL A 35 2.41 -5.49 -5.49
N ALA A 36 2.65 -5.26 -6.78
CA ALA A 36 1.66 -4.73 -7.73
C ALA A 36 0.41 -5.61 -7.86
N GLY A 37 0.58 -6.93 -7.88
CA GLY A 37 -0.52 -7.88 -8.02
C GLY A 37 -1.40 -8.03 -6.79
N GLY A 38 -0.98 -7.53 -5.63
CA GLY A 38 -1.69 -7.67 -4.37
C GLY A 38 -1.81 -6.37 -3.59
N GLY A 39 -0.71 -5.63 -3.41
CA GLY A 39 -0.69 -4.39 -2.63
C GLY A 39 -1.52 -3.28 -3.26
N ASP A 40 -1.36 -3.07 -4.57
CA ASP A 40 -2.09 -2.04 -5.30
C ASP A 40 -3.61 -2.28 -5.28
N PRO A 41 -4.13 -3.46 -5.68
CA PRO A 41 -5.56 -3.71 -5.60
C PRO A 41 -6.10 -3.74 -4.16
N ALA A 42 -5.31 -4.18 -3.18
CA ALA A 42 -5.73 -4.12 -1.77
C ALA A 42 -5.94 -2.68 -1.30
N GLY A 43 -5.02 -1.78 -1.62
CA GLY A 43 -5.14 -0.36 -1.29
C GLY A 43 -6.31 0.31 -1.98
N VAL A 44 -6.48 0.06 -3.27
CA VAL A 44 -7.59 0.66 -4.05
C VAL A 44 -8.94 0.07 -3.64
N THR A 45 -9.05 -1.23 -3.44
CA THR A 45 -10.28 -1.87 -2.96
C THR A 45 -10.71 -1.29 -1.62
N ALA A 46 -9.78 -1.16 -0.68
CA ALA A 46 -10.09 -0.57 0.62
C ALA A 46 -10.57 0.89 0.50
N ALA A 47 -10.06 1.64 -0.47
CA ALA A 47 -10.47 3.03 -0.70
C ALA A 47 -11.90 3.15 -1.25
N VAL A 48 -12.38 2.16 -2.03
CA VAL A 48 -13.68 2.20 -2.69
C VAL A 48 -14.73 1.27 -2.07
N ASP A 49 -14.37 0.49 -1.06
CA ASP A 49 -15.29 -0.42 -0.35
C ASP A 49 -15.21 -0.22 1.16
N ASP A 50 -16.22 0.41 1.72
CA ASP A 50 -16.28 0.78 3.14
C ASP A 50 -16.45 -0.42 4.09
N ARG A 51 -16.72 -1.61 3.57
CA ARG A 51 -16.78 -2.84 4.36
C ARG A 51 -15.39 -3.29 4.81
N VAL A 52 -14.34 -2.81 4.15
CA VAL A 52 -12.96 -3.08 4.55
C VAL A 52 -12.64 -2.31 5.82
N ALA A 53 -12.54 -3.04 6.92
CA ALA A 53 -12.23 -2.48 8.23
C ALA A 53 -10.73 -2.21 8.44
N VAL A 54 -9.88 -3.04 7.82
CA VAL A 54 -8.42 -2.93 7.91
C VAL A 54 -7.81 -3.18 6.53
N ALA A 55 -6.88 -2.33 6.12
CA ALA A 55 -6.08 -2.53 4.91
C ALA A 55 -4.60 -2.69 5.24
N VAL A 56 -3.94 -3.62 4.54
CA VAL A 56 -2.50 -3.86 4.64
C VAL A 56 -1.90 -3.94 3.22
N PRO A 57 -1.84 -2.81 2.50
CA PRO A 57 -1.27 -2.76 1.16
C PRO A 57 0.25 -2.66 1.25
N PHE A 58 0.98 -3.71 0.87
CA PHE A 58 2.43 -3.66 0.81
C PHE A 58 2.91 -2.88 -0.42
N ASN A 59 3.83 -1.95 -0.20
CA ASN A 59 4.51 -1.13 -1.22
C ASN A 59 3.55 -0.27 -2.07
N PHE A 60 2.38 0.10 -1.57
CA PHE A 60 1.44 0.96 -2.27
C PHE A 60 1.27 2.31 -1.56
N GLY A 61 1.36 3.37 -2.32
CA GLY A 61 1.15 4.74 -1.85
C GLY A 61 2.42 5.51 -1.50
N GLY A 62 3.57 4.87 -1.42
CA GLY A 62 4.84 5.48 -1.02
C GLY A 62 6.05 4.92 -1.73
N PRO A 63 7.22 4.91 -1.06
CA PRO A 63 8.47 4.44 -1.65
C PRO A 63 8.35 3.03 -2.21
N GLN A 64 8.94 2.85 -3.38
CA GLN A 64 8.96 1.57 -4.05
C GLN A 64 10.05 0.66 -3.47
N PRO A 65 9.97 -0.66 -3.68
CA PRO A 65 11.02 -1.58 -3.22
C PRO A 65 12.41 -1.21 -3.73
N GLU A 66 12.48 -0.63 -4.92
CA GLU A 66 13.72 -0.20 -5.58
C GLU A 66 14.24 1.15 -5.10
N SER A 67 13.50 1.82 -4.21
CA SER A 67 13.94 3.11 -3.66
C SER A 67 15.26 2.97 -2.92
N PRO A 68 16.15 3.96 -3.00
CA PRO A 68 17.38 3.94 -2.23
C PRO A 68 17.09 3.92 -0.73
N TYR A 69 17.98 3.28 0.02
CA TYR A 69 17.95 3.31 1.48
C TYR A 69 19.31 3.77 2.02
N PRO A 70 19.38 4.81 2.84
CA PRO A 70 18.26 5.68 3.25
C PRO A 70 17.69 6.48 2.09
N LEU A 71 16.46 6.96 2.23
CA LEU A 71 15.85 7.83 1.23
C LEU A 71 16.64 9.15 1.11
N PRO A 72 16.83 9.68 -0.12
CA PRO A 72 17.46 10.99 -0.29
C PRO A 72 16.57 12.11 0.31
N GLU A 73 17.18 13.25 0.64
CA GLU A 73 16.46 14.38 1.22
C GLU A 73 15.45 14.98 0.25
N ASP A 74 15.74 14.92 -1.04
CA ASP A 74 14.92 15.42 -2.14
C ASP A 74 14.08 14.33 -2.81
N VAL A 75 13.73 13.27 -2.09
CA VAL A 75 13.06 12.08 -2.61
C VAL A 75 11.82 12.38 -3.47
N GLU A 76 11.07 13.42 -3.14
CA GLU A 76 9.87 13.80 -3.89
C GLU A 76 10.17 14.44 -5.25
N THR A 77 11.37 14.96 -5.44
CA THR A 77 11.79 15.64 -6.68
C THR A 77 12.78 14.84 -7.52
N SER A 78 13.65 14.06 -6.86
CA SER A 78 14.73 13.30 -7.52
C SER A 78 14.34 11.86 -7.87
N PHE A 79 13.30 11.35 -7.25
CA PHE A 79 12.85 9.97 -7.42
C PHE A 79 11.36 9.94 -7.76
N ASN A 80 10.99 9.09 -8.71
CA ASN A 80 9.57 8.91 -9.09
C ASN A 80 8.79 8.10 -8.05
N TYR A 81 8.86 8.57 -6.86
CA TYR A 81 8.42 7.97 -5.65
C TYR A 81 6.89 7.96 -5.50
N LEU A 82 6.23 8.89 -6.16
CA LEU A 82 4.79 9.03 -6.08
C LEU A 82 4.03 8.10 -7.03
N GLY A 83 4.72 7.16 -7.63
CA GLY A 83 4.13 6.10 -8.43
C GLY A 83 3.90 6.45 -9.89
N GLY A 84 4.29 7.65 -10.34
CA GLY A 84 4.02 8.13 -11.70
C GLY A 84 4.82 7.44 -12.80
N GLY A 85 5.88 6.74 -12.49
CA GLY A 85 6.73 6.06 -13.45
C GLY A 85 6.89 4.58 -13.18
N SER A 86 6.02 4.03 -12.39
CA SER A 86 6.07 2.60 -12.12
C SER A 86 5.99 1.79 -13.42
N TRP A 87 6.91 0.88 -13.56
CA TRP A 87 6.88 -0.15 -14.60
C TRP A 87 5.72 -1.15 -14.40
N GLU A 88 5.06 -1.10 -13.28
CA GLU A 88 3.95 -1.98 -12.93
C GLU A 88 2.63 -1.41 -13.44
N SER A 89 1.96 -2.18 -14.29
CA SER A 89 0.73 -1.75 -14.97
C SER A 89 -0.43 -1.44 -14.02
N THR A 90 -0.44 -2.05 -12.84
CA THR A 90 -1.46 -1.83 -11.81
C THR A 90 -1.38 -0.44 -11.18
N ARG A 91 -0.19 0.16 -11.14
CA ARG A 91 0.03 1.52 -10.59
C ARG A 91 -0.25 2.63 -11.57
N ASN A 92 -0.39 2.32 -12.84
CA ASN A 92 -0.68 3.31 -13.85
C ASN A 92 -2.18 3.66 -13.84
N LEU A 93 -2.59 4.42 -12.85
CA LEU A 93 -3.97 4.90 -12.73
C LEU A 93 -4.20 6.05 -13.71
N LYS A 94 -5.03 5.78 -14.72
CA LYS A 94 -5.36 6.76 -15.74
C LYS A 94 -5.96 8.03 -15.11
N GLY A 95 -5.37 9.18 -15.45
CA GLY A 95 -5.88 10.48 -15.02
C GLY A 95 -5.29 10.99 -13.69
N THR A 96 -4.44 10.23 -13.00
CA THR A 96 -3.84 10.70 -11.74
C THR A 96 -2.94 11.92 -11.93
N ALA A 97 -2.06 11.89 -12.91
CA ALA A 97 -1.17 13.03 -13.18
C ALA A 97 -1.91 14.29 -13.61
N PRO A 98 -2.83 14.26 -14.59
CA PRO A 98 -3.66 15.42 -14.93
C PRO A 98 -4.56 15.87 -13.78
N GLY A 99 -5.04 14.94 -12.96
CA GLY A 99 -5.87 15.23 -11.79
C GLY A 99 -5.09 15.76 -10.59
N GLY A 100 -3.76 15.77 -10.66
CA GLY A 100 -2.89 16.26 -9.58
C GLY A 100 -2.97 15.43 -8.31
N PHE A 101 -3.38 14.16 -8.40
CA PHE A 101 -3.46 13.31 -7.23
C PHE A 101 -2.54 12.10 -7.35
N PHE A 102 -2.00 11.66 -6.24
CA PHE A 102 -1.01 10.60 -6.13
C PHE A 102 -1.54 9.41 -5.35
N HIS A 103 -0.90 8.26 -5.50
CA HIS A 103 -1.31 7.00 -4.86
C HIS A 103 -1.43 7.10 -3.32
N TRP A 104 -0.60 7.92 -2.67
CA TRP A 104 -0.72 8.15 -1.24
C TRP A 104 -2.08 8.76 -0.85
N ALA A 105 -2.71 9.52 -1.74
CA ALA A 105 -4.04 10.08 -1.47
C ALA A 105 -5.11 8.97 -1.41
N ILE A 106 -4.97 7.91 -2.23
CA ILE A 106 -5.83 6.73 -2.15
C ILE A 106 -5.69 6.07 -0.79
N VAL A 107 -4.45 5.86 -0.35
CA VAL A 107 -4.17 5.27 0.98
C VAL A 107 -4.65 6.20 2.09
N GLY A 108 -4.44 7.49 1.96
CA GLY A 108 -4.91 8.51 2.91
C GLY A 108 -6.43 8.59 3.04
N SER A 109 -7.17 8.27 1.97
CA SER A 109 -8.64 8.26 1.99
C SER A 109 -9.26 7.16 2.86
N LEU A 110 -8.44 6.21 3.33
CA LEU A 110 -8.89 5.19 4.27
C LEU A 110 -9.17 5.74 5.67
N ALA A 111 -8.59 6.89 6.02
CA ALA A 111 -8.83 7.48 7.33
C ALA A 111 -10.34 7.73 7.58
N PRO A 112 -10.84 7.47 8.80
CA PRO A 112 -10.12 7.05 10.00
C PRO A 112 -10.04 5.52 10.21
N ARG A 113 -10.33 4.70 9.19
CA ARG A 113 -10.26 3.23 9.28
C ARG A 113 -8.82 2.77 9.56
N ARG A 114 -8.67 1.51 9.91
CA ARG A 114 -7.35 0.98 10.23
C ARG A 114 -6.52 0.73 8.98
N LEU A 115 -5.30 1.24 9.02
CA LEU A 115 -4.28 1.03 7.97
C LEU A 115 -3.00 0.52 8.62
N VAL A 116 -2.44 -0.53 8.04
CA VAL A 116 -1.03 -0.88 8.24
C VAL A 116 -0.28 -0.50 6.98
N TYR A 117 0.47 0.61 7.04
CA TYR A 117 1.32 1.05 5.94
C TYR A 117 2.55 0.17 5.88
N ALA A 118 2.59 -0.74 4.90
CA ALA A 118 3.51 -1.87 4.91
C ALA A 118 4.50 -1.83 3.74
N HIS A 119 5.72 -2.26 4.02
CA HIS A 119 6.81 -2.40 3.05
C HIS A 119 7.42 -3.79 3.13
N GLU A 120 7.78 -4.36 1.99
CA GLU A 120 8.40 -5.69 1.93
C GLU A 120 9.86 -5.66 2.35
N PHE A 121 10.51 -4.52 2.20
CA PHE A 121 11.94 -4.33 2.43
C PHE A 121 12.21 -3.31 3.54
N SER A 122 13.48 -2.99 3.75
CA SER A 122 13.86 -1.90 4.64
C SER A 122 13.23 -0.59 4.18
N TRP A 123 12.68 0.13 5.12
CA TRP A 123 11.94 1.35 4.88
C TRP A 123 12.47 2.49 5.78
N ASP A 124 12.82 3.60 5.15
CA ASP A 124 13.27 4.80 5.84
C ASP A 124 12.06 5.64 6.29
N ARG A 125 11.41 5.18 7.35
CA ARG A 125 10.20 5.81 7.90
C ARG A 125 10.41 7.26 8.28
N GLU A 126 11.58 7.59 8.81
CA GLU A 126 11.87 8.94 9.33
C GLU A 126 11.98 9.97 8.19
N ARG A 127 12.39 9.53 7.01
CA ARG A 127 12.49 10.39 5.82
C ARG A 127 11.31 10.29 4.89
N ASP A 128 10.44 9.29 5.05
CA ASP A 128 9.29 9.10 4.16
C ASP A 128 8.25 10.23 4.34
N PRO A 129 8.08 11.12 3.35
CA PRO A 129 7.10 12.19 3.42
C PRO A 129 5.66 11.67 3.39
N VAL A 130 5.40 10.51 2.77
CA VAL A 130 4.05 9.91 2.78
C VAL A 130 3.68 9.47 4.18
N TRP A 131 4.59 8.83 4.92
CA TRP A 131 4.33 8.46 6.30
C TRP A 131 3.93 9.66 7.15
N LYS A 132 4.64 10.76 7.01
CA LYS A 132 4.32 12.01 7.73
C LYS A 132 2.95 12.56 7.36
N ARG A 133 2.57 12.50 6.07
CA ARG A 133 1.22 12.89 5.62
C ARG A 133 0.14 11.99 6.21
N LEU A 134 0.34 10.69 6.20
CA LEU A 134 -0.60 9.74 6.78
C LEU A 134 -0.78 9.98 8.28
N GLN A 135 0.30 10.20 9.02
CA GLN A 135 0.22 10.55 10.44
C GLN A 135 -0.63 11.81 10.67
N SER A 136 -0.43 12.86 9.85
CA SER A 136 -1.22 14.09 9.92
C SER A 136 -2.71 13.83 9.63
N ILE A 137 -3.02 13.05 8.59
CA ILE A 137 -4.40 12.74 8.22
C ILE A 137 -5.11 12.00 9.35
N TRP A 138 -4.52 10.93 9.91
CA TRP A 138 -5.15 10.20 11.02
C TRP A 138 -5.29 11.05 12.29
N SER A 139 -4.35 11.98 12.52
CA SER A 139 -4.47 12.92 13.65
C SER A 139 -5.64 13.88 13.52
N TRP A 140 -6.01 14.30 12.32
CA TRP A 140 -7.20 15.15 12.09
C TRP A 140 -8.51 14.48 12.51
N TYR A 141 -8.53 13.15 12.46
CA TYR A 141 -9.69 12.36 12.91
C TYR A 141 -9.59 11.91 14.38
N GLU A 142 -8.55 12.31 15.10
CA GLU A 142 -8.27 11.82 16.47
C GLU A 142 -8.20 10.29 16.54
N LYS A 143 -7.62 9.65 15.51
CA LYS A 143 -7.52 8.20 15.34
C LYS A 143 -6.10 7.75 14.98
N ALA A 144 -5.10 8.38 15.58
CA ALA A 144 -3.69 8.03 15.35
C ALA A 144 -3.41 6.53 15.65
N GLU A 145 -4.14 5.94 16.59
CA GLU A 145 -4.01 4.53 16.96
C GLU A 145 -4.49 3.55 15.85
N ASN A 146 -5.21 4.05 14.86
CA ASN A 146 -5.63 3.26 13.71
C ASN A 146 -4.60 3.21 12.59
N LEU A 147 -3.52 3.96 12.69
CA LEU A 147 -2.42 3.94 11.73
C LEU A 147 -1.24 3.16 12.29
N GLY A 148 -0.99 1.99 11.72
CA GLY A 148 0.16 1.15 12.01
C GLY A 148 1.14 1.10 10.85
N PHE A 149 2.27 0.45 11.05
CA PHE A 149 3.25 0.18 10.01
C PHE A 149 3.88 -1.19 10.17
N ALA A 150 4.37 -1.72 9.04
CA ALA A 150 5.20 -2.92 9.01
C ALA A 150 6.27 -2.79 7.92
N HIS A 151 7.42 -3.38 8.12
CA HIS A 151 8.44 -3.48 7.08
C HIS A 151 9.26 -4.76 7.22
N GLY A 152 9.77 -5.24 6.10
CA GLY A 152 10.74 -6.33 6.05
C GLY A 152 12.15 -5.87 6.41
N HIS A 153 13.07 -6.79 6.28
CA HIS A 153 14.49 -6.58 6.50
C HIS A 153 15.28 -6.84 5.21
N GLY A 154 16.38 -6.14 5.05
CA GLY A 154 17.24 -6.23 3.88
C GLY A 154 16.99 -5.09 2.91
N LEU A 155 17.90 -4.98 1.96
CA LEU A 155 17.91 -3.97 0.91
C LEU A 155 17.83 -4.69 -0.42
N LEU A 156 17.06 -4.16 -1.37
CA LEU A 156 17.31 -4.46 -2.77
C LEU A 156 18.62 -3.81 -3.14
N ARG A 157 19.65 -4.62 -3.29
CA ARG A 157 20.89 -4.15 -3.90
C ARG A 157 20.65 -4.07 -5.41
N GLY A 158 21.15 -3.01 -6.05
CA GLY A 158 20.91 -2.67 -7.45
C GLY A 158 21.36 -3.71 -8.50
N ASP A 159 21.69 -4.90 -8.09
CA ASP A 159 21.88 -6.09 -8.90
C ASP A 159 20.54 -6.85 -8.95
N ALA A 160 19.64 -6.34 -9.78
CA ALA A 160 18.31 -6.92 -10.00
C ALA A 160 18.33 -8.40 -10.44
N LYS A 161 19.51 -8.95 -10.74
CA LYS A 161 19.69 -10.35 -11.13
C LYS A 161 19.83 -11.31 -9.95
N THR A 162 20.08 -10.83 -8.75
CA THR A 162 20.39 -11.69 -7.58
C THR A 162 19.46 -11.53 -6.39
N ALA A 163 18.64 -10.49 -6.36
CA ALA A 163 17.64 -10.35 -5.32
C ALA A 163 16.40 -11.17 -5.72
N SER A 164 16.36 -12.43 -5.35
CA SER A 164 15.10 -13.15 -5.42
C SER A 164 14.12 -12.43 -4.46
N HIS A 165 13.14 -11.81 -5.04
CA HIS A 165 12.06 -11.06 -4.36
C HIS A 165 11.48 -11.86 -3.18
N CYS A 166 11.38 -13.16 -3.33
CA CYS A 166 10.80 -14.07 -2.34
C CYS A 166 11.64 -14.29 -1.07
N ASN A 167 12.94 -14.05 -1.10
CA ASN A 167 13.81 -14.38 0.05
C ASN A 167 13.72 -13.34 1.18
N ASN A 168 13.23 -12.14 0.91
CA ASN A 168 13.12 -11.07 1.90
C ASN A 168 11.73 -10.95 2.55
N ILE A 169 10.73 -11.62 1.99
CA ILE A 169 9.36 -11.63 2.53
C ILE A 169 9.24 -12.60 3.74
N GLY A 170 10.09 -13.60 3.81
CA GLY A 170 10.02 -14.65 4.83
C GLY A 170 10.00 -14.18 6.30
N PRO A 171 10.77 -13.17 6.71
CA PRO A 171 10.75 -12.68 8.09
C PRO A 171 9.49 -11.91 8.48
N VAL A 172 8.85 -11.23 7.53
CA VAL A 172 7.62 -10.43 7.77
C VAL A 172 6.45 -11.34 8.06
N HIS A 173 6.32 -12.45 7.33
CA HIS A 173 5.24 -13.41 7.52
C HIS A 173 5.35 -14.24 8.82
N ARG A 174 6.52 -14.27 9.46
CA ARG A 174 6.74 -15.00 10.72
C ARG A 174 6.41 -14.22 11.98
N LYS A 175 6.13 -12.91 11.86
CA LYS A 175 5.88 -12.02 13.01
C LYS A 175 4.45 -11.45 13.03
N MET A 176 3.62 -11.78 12.05
CA MET A 176 2.18 -11.55 12.08
C MET A 176 1.46 -12.81 12.57
#